data_b0288002733ac79537a64e355b8f7d19
#
_entry.id   b0288002733ac79537a64e355b8f7d19
#
_cell.length_a   1.000
_cell.length_b   1.000
_cell.length_c   1.000
_cell.angle_alpha   90.00
_cell.angle_beta   90.00
_cell.angle_gamma   90.00
#
_symmetry.space_group_name_H-M   'P 1'
#
loop_
_entity.id
_entity.type
_entity.pdbx_description
1 polymer ?
#
loop_
_entity_poly.entity_id
_entity_poly.type
_entity_poly.pdbx_seq_one_letter_code
_entity_poly.pdbx_strand_id
1 'polypeptide(L)'
;MSILDIIGPVMIGPSSSHTAGAVRLGLLAASILGAKPVKAEIYLHGSFAETYKGHGTDMALLAGLMGWLPDDERIPQADSYAEKNGLEYSYHKIDLGNKAHPNTVLFKLSAENGARCDIVGSSVGGGQVQVTEI
;
A
#
# COMPACT_ATOMS: atom_id res chain seq x y z
N MET A 1 11.72 8.59 -16.11
CA MET A 1 10.34 8.72 -15.59
C MET A 1 9.82 7.36 -15.23
N SER A 2 9.27 7.23 -14.05
CA SER A 2 8.67 5.97 -13.63
C SER A 2 7.24 5.86 -14.13
N ILE A 3 6.72 4.64 -14.18
CA ILE A 3 5.31 4.43 -14.51
C ILE A 3 4.39 5.10 -13.49
N LEU A 4 4.87 5.25 -12.26
CA LEU A 4 4.11 5.92 -11.22
C LEU A 4 3.89 7.40 -11.52
N ASP A 5 4.87 8.04 -12.16
CA ASP A 5 4.72 9.44 -12.57
C ASP A 5 3.66 9.59 -13.63
N ILE A 6 3.52 8.61 -14.50
CA ILE A 6 2.49 8.62 -15.55
C ILE A 6 1.11 8.48 -14.93
N ILE A 7 0.98 7.62 -13.94
CA ILE A 7 -0.30 7.36 -13.29
C ILE A 7 -0.67 8.49 -12.33
N GLY A 8 0.32 9.08 -11.67
CA GLY A 8 0.14 9.99 -10.58
C GLY A 8 -0.76 11.19 -10.82
N PRO A 9 -0.60 11.90 -11.94
CA PRO A 9 -1.42 13.10 -12.15
C PRO A 9 -2.85 12.82 -12.56
N VAL A 10 -3.18 11.59 -12.89
CA VAL A 10 -4.54 11.25 -13.31
C VAL A 10 -5.39 11.01 -12.07
N MET A 11 -6.26 11.95 -11.81
CA MET A 11 -7.17 11.87 -10.68
C MET A 11 -8.58 11.64 -11.20
N ILE A 12 -9.17 10.55 -10.80
CA ILE A 12 -10.52 10.18 -11.23
C ILE A 12 -11.41 10.17 -9.99
N GLY A 13 -12.46 10.97 -10.02
CA GLY A 13 -13.39 11.08 -8.91
C GLY A 13 -12.75 11.68 -7.68
N PRO A 14 -13.20 11.29 -6.49
CA PRO A 14 -12.76 11.89 -5.22
C PRO A 14 -11.44 11.33 -4.69
N SER A 15 -10.71 10.54 -5.47
CA SER A 15 -9.45 9.98 -4.99
C SER A 15 -8.48 11.07 -4.61
N SER A 16 -8.03 11.05 -3.36
CA SER A 16 -7.01 11.97 -2.90
C SER A 16 -5.64 11.44 -3.25
N SER A 17 -4.64 12.32 -3.22
CA SER A 17 -3.25 11.90 -3.37
C SER A 17 -2.85 10.89 -2.28
N HIS A 18 -3.49 10.98 -1.12
CA HIS A 18 -3.26 10.05 -0.01
C HIS A 18 -3.68 8.63 -0.39
N THR A 19 -4.87 8.48 -0.95
CA THR A 19 -5.37 7.17 -1.40
C THR A 19 -4.54 6.63 -2.57
N ALA A 20 -4.26 7.47 -3.56
CA ALA A 20 -3.44 7.06 -4.70
C ALA A 20 -2.04 6.64 -4.25
N GLY A 21 -1.44 7.37 -3.32
CA GLY A 21 -0.15 7.03 -2.76
C GLY A 21 -0.15 5.68 -2.06
N ALA A 22 -1.21 5.38 -1.31
CA ALA A 22 -1.34 4.10 -0.62
C ALA A 22 -1.44 2.94 -1.62
N VAL A 23 -2.22 3.09 -2.69
CA VAL A 23 -2.30 2.05 -3.74
C VAL A 23 -0.92 1.80 -4.34
N ARG A 24 -0.19 2.86 -4.65
CA ARG A 24 1.15 2.75 -5.24
C ARG A 24 2.15 2.09 -4.32
N LEU A 25 2.06 2.37 -3.02
CA LEU A 25 2.91 1.68 -2.04
C LEU A 25 2.65 0.17 -2.08
N GLY A 26 1.39 -0.23 -2.10
CA GLY A 26 1.05 -1.66 -2.20
C GLY A 26 1.54 -2.28 -3.50
N LEU A 27 1.36 -1.59 -4.63
CA LEU A 27 1.85 -2.05 -5.93
C LEU A 27 3.37 -2.25 -5.91
N LEU A 28 4.08 -1.28 -5.37
CA LEU A 28 5.54 -1.30 -5.31
C LEU A 28 6.01 -2.44 -4.43
N ALA A 29 5.39 -2.63 -3.28
CA ALA A 29 5.74 -3.70 -2.36
C ALA A 29 5.54 -5.07 -3.00
N ALA A 30 4.42 -5.28 -3.68
CA ALA A 30 4.15 -6.54 -4.38
C ALA A 30 5.16 -6.77 -5.51
N SER A 31 5.55 -5.72 -6.23
CA SER A 31 6.57 -5.80 -7.28
C SER A 31 7.92 -6.24 -6.72
N ILE A 32 8.30 -5.70 -5.57
CA ILE A 32 9.57 -6.03 -4.94
C ILE A 32 9.57 -7.49 -4.46
N LEU A 33 8.44 -7.96 -3.92
CA LEU A 33 8.30 -9.37 -3.55
C LEU A 33 8.50 -10.28 -4.75
N GLY A 34 8.10 -9.82 -5.93
CA GLY A 34 8.29 -10.57 -7.17
C GLY A 34 7.33 -11.71 -7.37
N ALA A 35 6.32 -11.85 -6.53
CA ALA A 35 5.31 -12.89 -6.61
C ALA A 35 4.02 -12.38 -5.97
N LYS A 36 2.92 -13.09 -6.18
CA LYS A 36 1.64 -12.72 -5.58
C LYS A 36 1.71 -12.92 -4.06
N PRO A 37 1.45 -11.88 -3.26
CA PRO A 37 1.43 -12.05 -1.81
C PRO A 37 0.28 -12.94 -1.37
N VAL A 38 0.55 -13.84 -0.43
CA VAL A 38 -0.50 -14.65 0.22
C VAL A 38 -0.67 -14.26 1.68
N LYS A 39 0.31 -13.54 2.24
CA LYS A 39 0.20 -13.01 3.60
C LYS A 39 0.86 -11.63 3.64
N ALA A 40 0.18 -10.68 4.27
CA ALA A 40 0.66 -9.32 4.41
C ALA A 40 0.41 -8.84 5.84
N GLU A 41 1.47 -8.49 6.55
CA GLU A 41 1.39 -7.76 7.79
C GLU A 41 1.73 -6.31 7.47
N ILE A 42 0.81 -5.40 7.74
CA ILE A 42 0.89 -4.00 7.34
C ILE A 42 1.01 -3.14 8.59
N TYR A 43 2.16 -2.52 8.75
CA TYR A 43 2.45 -1.67 9.90
C TYR A 43 2.41 -0.21 9.47
N LEU A 44 1.57 0.57 10.11
CA LEU A 44 1.26 1.94 9.71
C LEU A 44 1.85 2.92 10.72
N HIS A 45 2.56 3.91 10.21
CA HIS A 45 3.23 4.93 11.00
C HIS A 45 2.64 6.31 10.73
N GLY A 46 2.62 7.16 11.75
CA GLY A 46 2.24 8.57 11.61
C GLY A 46 0.80 8.78 11.18
N SER A 47 0.60 9.59 10.15
CA SER A 47 -0.75 9.90 9.66
C SER A 47 -1.48 8.66 9.17
N PHE A 48 -0.79 7.73 8.54
CA PHE A 48 -1.42 6.47 8.12
C PHE A 48 -1.95 5.70 9.31
N ALA A 49 -1.19 5.66 10.41
CA ALA A 49 -1.63 4.95 11.62
C ALA A 49 -2.89 5.55 12.22
N GLU A 50 -3.06 6.86 12.11
CA GLU A 50 -4.22 7.55 12.67
C GLU A 50 -5.45 7.50 11.79
N THR A 51 -5.26 7.44 10.46
CA THR A 51 -6.35 7.65 9.50
C THR A 51 -6.68 6.44 8.65
N TYR A 52 -5.99 5.29 8.80
CA TYR A 52 -6.20 4.19 7.88
C TYR A 52 -7.63 3.65 7.91
N LYS A 53 -8.27 3.63 9.08
CA LYS A 53 -9.66 3.22 9.19
C LYS A 53 -10.57 4.39 8.81
N GLY A 54 -11.53 4.14 7.93
CA GLY A 54 -12.52 5.14 7.55
C GLY A 54 -12.05 6.13 6.50
N HIS A 55 -10.79 6.14 6.12
CA HIS A 55 -10.27 7.05 5.09
C HIS A 55 -9.79 6.31 3.83
N GLY A 56 -10.01 5.01 3.79
CA GLY A 56 -9.70 4.22 2.61
C GLY A 56 -8.25 3.80 2.47
N THR A 57 -7.37 4.18 3.39
CA THR A 57 -5.96 3.81 3.31
C THR A 57 -5.77 2.30 3.40
N ASP A 58 -6.49 1.66 4.30
CA ASP A 58 -6.45 0.21 4.47
C ASP A 58 -6.84 -0.52 3.17
N MET A 59 -7.94 -0.11 2.58
CA MET A 59 -8.40 -0.71 1.31
C MET A 59 -7.45 -0.40 0.17
N ALA A 60 -6.90 0.81 0.14
CA ALA A 60 -5.96 1.21 -0.91
C ALA A 60 -4.66 0.40 -0.85
N LEU A 61 -4.13 0.16 0.33
CA LEU A 61 -2.93 -0.66 0.50
C LEU A 61 -3.17 -2.09 0.02
N LEU A 62 -4.30 -2.69 0.38
CA LEU A 62 -4.68 -4.02 -0.09
C LEU A 62 -4.84 -4.06 -1.60
N ALA A 63 -5.50 -3.07 -2.17
CA ALA A 63 -5.71 -2.98 -3.60
C ALA A 63 -4.38 -3.01 -4.35
N GLY A 64 -3.41 -2.22 -3.89
CA GLY A 64 -2.08 -2.21 -4.49
C GLY A 64 -1.38 -3.55 -4.38
N LEU A 65 -1.48 -4.21 -3.23
CA LEU A 65 -0.90 -5.53 -3.04
C LEU A 65 -1.50 -6.56 -3.98
N MET A 66 -2.75 -6.39 -4.37
CA MET A 66 -3.42 -7.26 -5.35
C MET A 66 -3.14 -6.87 -6.80
N GLY A 67 -2.37 -5.81 -7.03
CA GLY A 67 -2.00 -5.38 -8.36
C GLY A 67 -2.96 -4.39 -9.00
N TRP A 68 -3.85 -3.80 -8.24
CA TRP A 68 -4.83 -2.85 -8.79
C TRP A 68 -4.21 -1.46 -8.94
N LEU A 69 -4.76 -0.69 -9.90
CA LEU A 69 -4.33 0.69 -10.12
C LEU A 69 -5.14 1.66 -9.26
N PRO A 70 -4.64 2.90 -9.05
CA PRO A 70 -5.30 3.86 -8.16
C PRO A 70 -6.72 4.25 -8.55
N ASP A 71 -7.10 4.08 -9.79
CA ASP A 71 -8.44 4.41 -10.30
C ASP A 71 -9.40 3.23 -10.29
N ASP A 72 -9.02 2.10 -9.73
CA ASP A 72 -9.87 0.90 -9.71
C ASP A 72 -11.11 1.14 -8.84
N GLU A 73 -12.27 0.91 -9.42
CA GLU A 73 -13.55 1.13 -8.75
C GLU A 73 -13.81 0.13 -7.61
N ARG A 74 -13.09 -0.98 -7.58
CA ARG A 74 -13.26 -2.00 -6.56
C ARG A 74 -12.54 -1.70 -5.25
N ILE A 75 -11.73 -0.64 -5.21
CA ILE A 75 -10.91 -0.34 -4.04
C ILE A 75 -11.72 -0.32 -2.73
N PRO A 76 -12.91 0.27 -2.66
CA PRO A 76 -13.68 0.22 -1.41
C PRO A 76 -14.06 -1.17 -0.92
N GLN A 77 -13.99 -2.18 -1.78
CA GLN A 77 -14.26 -3.57 -1.44
C GLN A 77 -13.00 -4.44 -1.48
N ALA A 78 -11.83 -3.84 -1.37
CA ALA A 78 -10.56 -4.56 -1.49
C ALA A 78 -10.44 -5.70 -0.47
N ASP A 79 -10.96 -5.52 0.73
CA ASP A 79 -10.94 -6.56 1.77
C ASP A 79 -11.69 -7.83 1.32
N SER A 80 -12.85 -7.67 0.71
CA SER A 80 -13.63 -8.80 0.22
C SER A 80 -12.89 -9.56 -0.87
N TYR A 81 -12.26 -8.83 -1.79
CA TYR A 81 -11.47 -9.44 -2.86
C TYR A 81 -10.21 -10.12 -2.33
N ALA A 82 -9.57 -9.52 -1.32
CA ALA A 82 -8.40 -10.14 -0.69
C ALA A 82 -8.75 -11.49 -0.08
N GLU A 83 -9.87 -11.57 0.63
CA GLU A 83 -10.32 -12.81 1.22
C GLU A 83 -10.64 -13.87 0.15
N LYS A 84 -11.30 -13.47 -0.94
CA LYS A 84 -11.60 -14.38 -2.05
C LYS A 84 -10.33 -14.89 -2.72
N ASN A 85 -9.29 -14.08 -2.77
CA ASN A 85 -8.03 -14.43 -3.42
C ASN A 85 -7.06 -15.16 -2.50
N GLY A 86 -7.46 -15.41 -1.26
CA GLY A 86 -6.61 -16.13 -0.32
C GLY A 86 -5.50 -15.29 0.28
N LEU A 87 -5.60 -13.97 0.22
CA LEU A 87 -4.63 -13.09 0.86
C LEU A 87 -5.02 -12.89 2.32
N GLU A 88 -4.18 -13.36 3.24
CA GLU A 88 -4.31 -13.07 4.65
C GLU A 88 -3.64 -11.74 4.94
N TYR A 89 -4.30 -10.89 5.71
CA TYR A 89 -3.75 -9.57 6.00
C TYR A 89 -4.08 -9.14 7.42
N SER A 90 -3.23 -8.27 7.96
CA SER A 90 -3.45 -7.65 9.26
C SER A 90 -2.87 -6.25 9.26
N TYR A 91 -3.46 -5.36 10.06
CA TYR A 91 -3.01 -3.98 10.21
C TYR A 91 -2.54 -3.75 11.62
N HIS A 92 -1.43 -3.03 11.75
CA HIS A 92 -0.83 -2.71 13.04
C HIS A 92 -0.34 -1.26 13.03
N LYS A 93 -0.34 -0.63 14.18
CA LYS A 93 0.26 0.69 14.34
C LYS A 93 1.70 0.52 14.81
N ILE A 94 2.59 1.34 14.28
CA ILE A 94 4.01 1.30 14.63
C ILE A 94 4.55 2.72 14.71
N ASP A 95 5.59 2.92 15.51
CA ASP A 95 6.33 4.16 15.56
C ASP A 95 7.71 3.91 14.99
N LEU A 96 7.99 4.49 13.83
CA LEU A 96 9.27 4.35 13.13
C LEU A 96 10.22 5.51 13.42
N GLY A 97 9.86 6.36 14.38
CA GLY A 97 10.70 7.48 14.80
C GLY A 97 10.36 8.76 14.06
N ASN A 98 10.92 9.86 14.56
CA ASN A 98 10.62 11.20 14.07
C ASN A 98 11.18 11.47 12.67
N LYS A 99 12.16 10.68 12.24
CA LYS A 99 12.77 10.83 10.92
C LYS A 99 11.95 10.18 9.82
N ALA A 100 11.05 9.27 10.17
CA ALA A 100 10.19 8.65 9.18
C ALA A 100 9.12 9.62 8.73
N HIS A 101 8.82 9.61 7.43
CA HIS A 101 7.74 10.43 6.89
C HIS A 101 6.41 10.03 7.55
N PRO A 102 5.49 10.99 7.83
CA PRO A 102 4.21 10.66 8.48
C PRO A 102 3.37 9.63 7.72
N ASN A 103 3.55 9.49 6.42
CA ASN A 103 2.80 8.54 5.60
C ASN A 103 3.69 7.35 5.23
N THR A 104 4.22 6.67 6.22
CA THR A 104 5.13 5.54 6.03
C THR A 104 4.45 4.23 6.43
N VAL A 105 4.73 3.18 5.66
CA VAL A 105 4.20 1.83 5.88
C VAL A 105 5.35 0.84 5.85
N LEU A 106 5.36 -0.08 6.79
CA LEU A 106 6.20 -1.27 6.74
C LEU A 106 5.34 -2.44 6.33
N PHE A 107 5.69 -3.09 5.22
CA PHE A 107 5.05 -4.32 4.77
C PHE A 107 5.93 -5.51 5.09
N LYS A 108 5.35 -6.53 5.72
CA LYS A 108 5.98 -7.85 5.83
C LYS A 108 5.17 -8.81 4.98
N LEU A 109 5.73 -9.19 3.85
CA LEU A 109 5.03 -9.96 2.83
C LEU A 109 5.58 -11.35 2.70
N SER A 110 4.69 -12.31 2.42
CA SER A 110 5.06 -13.68 2.11
C SER A 110 4.28 -14.14 0.89
N ALA A 111 4.94 -14.90 0.02
CA ALA A 111 4.33 -15.49 -1.16
C ALA A 111 4.19 -17.00 -1.00
N GLU A 112 3.33 -17.60 -1.81
CA GLU A 112 3.08 -19.04 -1.76
C GLU A 112 4.33 -19.86 -2.03
N ASN A 113 5.22 -19.35 -2.87
CA ASN A 113 6.49 -20.05 -3.20
C ASN A 113 7.55 -19.94 -2.10
N GLY A 114 7.21 -19.36 -0.96
CA GLY A 114 8.15 -19.19 0.15
C GLY A 114 8.93 -17.89 0.12
N ALA A 115 8.79 -17.06 -0.91
CA ALA A 115 9.44 -15.77 -0.96
C ALA A 115 8.91 -14.85 0.14
N ARG A 116 9.80 -14.09 0.77
CA ARG A 116 9.45 -13.17 1.86
C ARG A 116 10.25 -11.90 1.70
N CYS A 117 9.65 -10.77 2.06
CA CYS A 117 10.39 -9.50 2.12
C CYS A 117 9.73 -8.54 3.09
N ASP A 118 10.54 -7.63 3.61
CA ASP A 118 10.12 -6.51 4.44
C ASP A 118 10.44 -5.24 3.67
N ILE A 119 9.45 -4.37 3.50
CA ILE A 119 9.59 -3.17 2.69
C ILE A 119 9.06 -1.98 3.46
N VAL A 120 9.87 -0.94 3.58
CA VAL A 120 9.43 0.33 4.17
C VAL A 120 9.30 1.34 3.03
N GLY A 121 8.12 1.91 2.90
CA GLY A 121 7.85 2.89 1.87
C GLY A 121 7.02 4.04 2.39
N SER A 122 7.13 5.18 1.73
CA SER A 122 6.43 6.40 2.13
C SER A 122 5.71 7.02 0.94
N SER A 123 4.51 7.56 1.20
CA SER A 123 3.83 8.42 0.25
C SER A 123 4.25 9.86 0.55
N VAL A 124 4.92 10.49 -0.41
CA VAL A 124 5.57 11.79 -0.17
C VAL A 124 4.81 12.96 -0.78
N GLY A 125 3.57 12.74 -1.16
CA GLY A 125 2.71 13.79 -1.70
C GLY A 125 2.53 13.70 -3.21
N GLY A 126 1.45 14.30 -3.71
CA GLY A 126 1.13 14.25 -5.13
C GLY A 126 0.92 12.86 -5.70
N GLY A 127 0.65 11.88 -4.84
CA GLY A 127 0.54 10.48 -5.24
C GLY A 127 1.86 9.80 -5.49
N GLN A 128 2.98 10.45 -5.25
CA GLN A 128 4.30 9.85 -5.42
C GLN A 128 4.67 9.02 -4.20
N VAL A 129 5.43 7.96 -4.42
CA VAL A 129 5.87 7.06 -3.35
C VAL A 129 7.38 6.86 -3.42
N GLN A 130 7.96 6.50 -2.30
CA GLN A 130 9.38 6.31 -2.15
C GLN A 130 9.63 5.09 -1.28
N VAL A 131 10.46 4.16 -1.76
CA VAL A 131 10.91 3.04 -0.93
C VAL A 131 12.14 3.50 -0.17
N THR A 132 12.08 3.38 1.14
CA THR A 132 13.16 3.83 2.01
C THR A 132 14.01 2.67 2.53
N GLU A 133 13.48 1.45 2.50
CA GLU A 133 14.19 0.27 2.99
C GLU A 133 13.55 -1.00 2.43
N ILE A 134 14.34 -1.99 2.17
CA ILE A 134 13.89 -3.30 1.70
C ILE A 134 14.37 -4.39 2.65
#